data_32676d32a147f91716107c01495ff775
#
_entry.id   32676d32a147f91716107c01495ff775
#
_cell.length_a   1.000
_cell.length_b   1.000
_cell.length_c   1.000
_cell.angle_alpha   90.00
_cell.angle_beta   90.00
_cell.angle_gamma   90.00
#
_symmetry.space_group_name_H-M   'P 1'
#
loop_
_entity.id
_entity.type
_entity.pdbx_description
1 polymer ?
#
loop_
_entity_poly.entity_id
_entity_poly.type
_entity_poly.pdbx_seq_one_letter_code
_entity_poly.pdbx_strand_id
1 'polypeptide(L)'
;MKRDPRTIILTLWRCLKLQCPACGRASVFERPFNLKTCCTEGDVIFKREEGFFVGAIMANVVATELLILAVYFSCLLFTNLDDQTVLTVLFVFGVTCPLAFYHHSWSLWLGLDHLIEGLPRSEKST
;
A
#
# COMPACT_ATOMS: atom_id res chain seq x y z
N MET A 1 -8.96 -13.73 16.77
CA MET A 1 -9.67 -13.49 15.50
C MET A 1 -9.41 -14.63 14.53
N LYS A 2 -10.47 -15.28 14.10
CA LYS A 2 -10.33 -16.26 13.03
C LYS A 2 -9.99 -15.53 11.73
N ARG A 3 -8.83 -15.81 11.21
CA ARG A 3 -8.38 -15.25 9.93
C ARG A 3 -8.94 -16.08 8.78
N ASP A 4 -10.24 -15.89 8.52
CA ASP A 4 -10.85 -16.55 7.38
C ASP A 4 -10.26 -15.98 6.08
N PRO A 5 -9.99 -16.82 5.07
CA PRO A 5 -9.46 -16.36 3.79
C PRO A 5 -10.35 -15.31 3.12
N ARG A 6 -11.65 -15.39 3.35
CA ARG A 6 -12.62 -14.39 2.86
C ARG A 6 -12.36 -13.02 3.48
N THR A 7 -12.10 -12.96 4.78
CA THR A 7 -11.80 -11.72 5.50
C THR A 7 -10.51 -11.09 4.97
N ILE A 8 -9.48 -11.90 4.73
CA ILE A 8 -8.21 -11.43 4.17
C ILE A 8 -8.42 -10.82 2.78
N ILE A 9 -9.13 -11.51 1.92
CA ILE A 9 -9.43 -11.05 0.55
C ILE A 9 -10.24 -9.75 0.58
N LEU A 10 -11.28 -9.68 1.42
CA LEU A 10 -12.09 -8.48 1.57
C LEU A 10 -11.28 -7.29 2.08
N THR A 11 -10.42 -7.52 3.07
CA THR A 11 -9.57 -6.48 3.63
C THR A 11 -8.59 -5.94 2.58
N LEU A 12 -7.94 -6.83 1.84
CA LEU A 12 -7.03 -6.45 0.76
C LEU A 12 -7.77 -5.70 -0.36
N TRP A 13 -8.98 -6.14 -0.70
CA TRP A 13 -9.82 -5.47 -1.69
C TRP A 13 -10.20 -4.05 -1.26
N ARG A 14 -10.56 -3.88 0.00
CA ARG A 14 -10.83 -2.54 0.57
C ARG A 14 -9.59 -1.66 0.52
N CYS A 15 -8.43 -2.23 0.83
CA CYS A 15 -7.16 -1.50 0.76
C CYS A 15 -6.81 -1.07 -0.66
N LEU A 16 -7.06 -1.92 -1.65
CA LEU A 16 -6.87 -1.56 -3.06
C LEU A 16 -7.77 -0.41 -3.50
N LYS A 17 -8.95 -0.29 -2.92
CA LYS A 17 -9.87 0.83 -3.16
C LYS A 17 -9.58 2.04 -2.28
N LEU A 18 -8.52 2.02 -1.49
CA LEU A 18 -8.16 3.08 -0.54
C LEU A 18 -9.25 3.32 0.52
N GLN A 19 -9.95 2.26 0.91
CA GLN A 19 -10.98 2.30 1.94
C GLN A 19 -10.44 1.77 3.26
N CYS A 20 -11.08 2.19 4.35
CA CYS A 20 -10.71 1.69 5.68
C CYS A 20 -10.82 0.17 5.77
N PRO A 21 -9.78 -0.53 6.19
CA PRO A 21 -9.83 -1.99 6.29
C PRO A 21 -10.79 -2.50 7.36
N ALA A 22 -11.12 -1.68 8.35
CA ALA A 22 -12.01 -2.07 9.42
C ALA A 22 -13.49 -1.95 9.05
N CYS A 23 -13.92 -0.83 8.47
CA CYS A 23 -15.33 -0.58 8.14
C CYS A 23 -15.63 -0.65 6.64
N GLY A 24 -14.65 -0.38 5.79
CA GLY A 24 -14.81 -0.40 4.33
C GLY A 24 -15.64 0.74 3.75
N ARG A 25 -16.01 1.72 4.55
CA ARG A 25 -16.87 2.84 4.12
C ARG A 25 -16.12 4.15 3.97
N ALA A 26 -15.29 4.50 4.95
CA ALA A 26 -14.52 5.73 4.93
C ALA A 26 -13.25 5.59 4.10
N SER A 27 -12.84 6.68 3.44
CA SER A 27 -11.54 6.74 2.78
C SER A 27 -10.41 6.86 3.80
N VAL A 28 -9.27 6.24 3.50
CA VAL A 28 -8.06 6.31 4.32
C VAL A 28 -7.37 7.66 4.18
N PHE A 29 -7.51 8.31 3.03
CA PHE A 29 -6.86 9.58 2.74
C PHE A 29 -7.84 10.74 2.83
N GLU A 30 -7.44 11.79 3.52
CA GLU A 30 -8.17 13.06 3.56
C GLU A 30 -7.89 13.90 2.32
N ARG A 31 -6.62 13.93 1.90
CA ARG A 31 -6.14 14.61 0.71
C ARG A 31 -5.22 13.68 -0.06
N PRO A 32 -4.90 13.97 -1.33
CA PRO A 32 -4.09 13.06 -2.16
C PRO A 32 -2.81 12.54 -1.52
N PHE A 33 -2.15 13.30 -0.64
CA PHE A 33 -0.92 12.88 0.02
C PHE A 33 -1.01 12.90 1.54
N ASN A 34 -2.20 13.09 2.10
CA ASN A 34 -2.42 13.16 3.54
C ASN A 34 -3.30 12.02 4.02
N LEU A 35 -2.74 11.18 4.87
CA LEU A 35 -3.48 10.11 5.52
C LEU A 35 -4.30 10.68 6.67
N LYS A 36 -5.53 10.22 6.84
CA LYS A 36 -6.35 10.54 8.00
C LYS A 36 -5.73 9.97 9.27
N THR A 37 -5.87 10.66 10.38
CA THR A 37 -5.37 10.20 11.68
C THR A 37 -6.22 9.05 12.22
N CYS A 38 -7.53 9.10 11.99
CA CYS A 38 -8.46 8.07 12.43
C CYS A 38 -9.63 7.94 11.44
N CYS A 39 -10.31 6.80 11.51
CA CYS A 39 -11.50 6.55 10.72
C CYS A 39 -12.68 7.29 11.33
N THR A 40 -13.41 8.05 10.53
CA THR A 40 -14.58 8.82 10.98
C THR A 40 -15.78 7.93 11.33
N GLU A 41 -15.88 6.76 10.72
CA GLU A 41 -17.01 5.85 10.93
C GLU A 41 -16.67 4.66 11.85
N GLY A 42 -15.42 4.17 11.79
CA GLY A 42 -15.00 3.00 12.53
C GLY A 42 -14.22 3.27 13.81
N ASP A 43 -13.93 4.53 14.12
CA ASP A 43 -13.14 4.95 15.28
C ASP A 43 -11.78 4.24 15.42
N VAL A 44 -11.19 3.85 14.31
CA VAL A 44 -9.91 3.16 14.27
C VAL A 44 -8.80 4.15 13.99
N ILE A 45 -7.71 4.04 14.73
CA ILE A 45 -6.56 4.92 14.55
C ILE A 45 -5.68 4.40 13.41
N PHE A 46 -5.44 5.24 12.40
CA PHE A 46 -4.55 4.91 11.29
C PHE A 46 -3.09 5.22 11.60
N LYS A 47 -2.82 6.33 12.25
CA LYS A 47 -1.46 6.71 12.68
C LYS A 47 -1.26 6.32 14.14
N ARG A 48 -0.55 5.24 14.37
CA ARG A 48 -0.21 4.76 15.73
C ARG A 48 0.93 5.55 16.35
N GLU A 49 2.05 5.60 15.63
CA GLU A 49 3.32 6.10 16.13
C GLU A 49 4.09 6.77 15.01
N GLU A 50 5.03 7.63 15.38
CA GLU A 50 6.01 8.10 14.44
C GLU A 50 6.82 6.89 13.93
N GLY A 51 7.06 6.82 12.65
CA GLY A 51 7.76 5.71 12.04
C GLY A 51 6.91 4.50 11.68
N PHE A 52 5.62 4.46 12.05
CA PHE A 52 4.71 3.38 11.63
C PHE A 52 4.70 3.21 10.11
N PHE A 53 4.70 4.30 9.39
CA PHE A 53 4.65 4.31 7.93
C PHE A 53 6.02 4.12 7.26
N VAL A 54 7.10 4.01 8.00
CA VAL A 54 8.39 3.60 7.44
C VAL A 54 8.26 2.23 6.78
N GLY A 55 7.49 1.32 7.38
CA GLY A 55 7.18 0.03 6.79
C GLY A 55 6.46 0.14 5.44
N ALA A 56 5.55 1.10 5.29
CA ALA A 56 4.86 1.35 4.01
C ALA A 56 5.85 1.84 2.93
N ILE A 57 6.77 2.69 3.30
CA ILE A 57 7.83 3.18 2.39
C ILE A 57 8.73 2.01 1.97
N MET A 58 9.15 1.20 2.91
CA MET A 58 9.97 0.00 2.62
C MET A 58 9.22 -0.98 1.72
N ALA A 59 7.94 -1.22 1.98
CA ALA A 59 7.11 -2.07 1.13
C ALA A 59 7.01 -1.53 -0.30
N ASN A 60 6.88 -0.22 -0.46
CA ASN A 60 6.85 0.44 -1.76
C ASN A 60 8.18 0.26 -2.50
N VAL A 61 9.30 0.46 -1.84
CA VAL A 61 10.64 0.28 -2.41
C VAL A 61 10.83 -1.17 -2.87
N VAL A 62 10.52 -2.14 -2.01
CA VAL A 62 10.67 -3.57 -2.34
C VAL A 62 9.77 -3.95 -3.52
N ALA A 63 8.51 -3.51 -3.52
CA ALA A 63 7.58 -3.78 -4.62
C ALA A 63 8.08 -3.20 -5.94
N THR A 64 8.63 -1.99 -5.91
CA THR A 64 9.20 -1.32 -7.08
C THR A 64 10.41 -2.09 -7.61
N GLU A 65 11.31 -2.53 -6.72
CA GLU A 65 12.48 -3.30 -7.12
C GLU A 65 12.09 -4.62 -7.77
N LEU A 66 11.13 -5.34 -7.18
CA LEU A 66 10.64 -6.59 -7.76
C LEU A 66 10.01 -6.37 -9.14
N LEU A 67 9.26 -5.28 -9.30
CA LEU A 67 8.66 -4.92 -10.58
C LEU A 67 9.73 -4.58 -11.63
N ILE A 68 10.76 -3.81 -11.25
CA ILE A 68 11.87 -3.47 -12.13
C ILE A 68 12.59 -4.73 -12.59
N LEU A 69 12.86 -5.67 -11.67
CA LEU A 69 13.48 -6.95 -12.02
C LEU A 69 12.60 -7.75 -12.98
N ALA A 70 11.29 -7.81 -12.73
CA ALA A 70 10.35 -8.51 -13.60
C ALA A 70 10.32 -7.90 -15.01
N VAL A 71 10.28 -6.58 -15.11
CA VAL A 71 10.32 -5.86 -16.39
C VAL A 71 11.65 -6.10 -17.11
N TYR A 72 12.76 -6.04 -16.38
CA TYR A 72 14.09 -6.30 -16.94
C TYR A 72 14.21 -7.70 -17.55
N PHE A 73 13.82 -8.73 -16.79
CA PHE A 73 13.84 -10.10 -17.29
C PHE A 73 12.87 -10.30 -18.46
N SER A 74 11.71 -9.67 -18.41
CA SER A 74 10.75 -9.70 -19.52
C SER A 74 11.34 -9.10 -20.80
N CYS A 75 12.04 -7.97 -20.67
CA CYS A 75 12.72 -7.35 -21.80
C CYS A 75 13.80 -8.25 -22.37
N LEU A 76 14.59 -8.92 -21.53
CA LEU A 76 15.64 -9.84 -21.98
C LEU A 76 15.09 -11.07 -22.71
N LEU A 77 13.96 -11.62 -22.20
CA LEU A 77 13.42 -12.88 -22.72
C LEU A 77 12.53 -12.69 -23.95
N PHE A 78 11.77 -11.61 -24.01
CA PHE A 78 10.72 -11.42 -25.01
C PHE A 78 11.01 -10.33 -26.03
N THR A 79 12.05 -9.52 -25.83
CA THR A 79 12.38 -8.41 -26.74
C THR A 79 13.87 -8.38 -27.04
N ASN A 80 14.21 -7.85 -28.21
CA ASN A 80 15.59 -7.61 -28.64
C ASN A 80 15.90 -6.11 -28.61
N LEU A 81 15.49 -5.43 -27.54
CA LEU A 81 15.76 -4.02 -27.37
C LEU A 81 17.23 -3.78 -27.04
N ASP A 82 17.76 -2.66 -27.51
CA ASP A 82 19.09 -2.23 -27.14
C ASP A 82 19.17 -1.81 -25.67
N ASP A 83 20.36 -1.85 -25.11
CA ASP A 83 20.59 -1.57 -23.68
C ASP A 83 20.11 -0.17 -23.28
N GLN A 84 20.27 0.80 -24.15
CA GLN A 84 19.85 2.18 -23.86
C GLN A 84 18.33 2.29 -23.73
N THR A 85 17.59 1.60 -24.58
CA THR A 85 16.11 1.56 -24.51
C THR A 85 15.64 0.85 -23.26
N VAL A 86 16.27 -0.28 -22.90
CA VAL A 86 15.96 -1.01 -21.67
C VAL A 86 16.19 -0.14 -20.44
N LEU A 87 17.32 0.55 -20.36
CA LEU A 87 17.63 1.47 -19.27
C LEU A 87 16.59 2.61 -19.16
N THR A 88 16.18 3.18 -20.29
CA THR A 88 15.17 4.23 -20.31
C THR A 88 13.83 3.71 -19.78
N VAL A 89 13.40 2.53 -20.22
CA VAL A 89 12.15 1.90 -19.74
C VAL A 89 12.21 1.65 -18.24
N LEU A 90 13.30 1.07 -17.75
CA LEU A 90 13.50 0.80 -16.32
C LEU A 90 13.50 2.08 -15.49
N PHE A 91 14.13 3.14 -15.99
CA PHE A 91 14.15 4.43 -15.32
C PHE A 91 12.75 5.04 -15.21
N VAL A 92 11.97 5.02 -16.30
CA VAL A 92 10.58 5.50 -16.30
C VAL A 92 9.73 4.73 -15.28
N PHE A 93 9.84 3.39 -15.26
CA PHE A 93 9.14 2.58 -14.27
C PHE A 93 9.61 2.87 -12.84
N GLY A 94 10.92 3.02 -12.65
CA GLY A 94 11.53 3.31 -11.35
C GLY A 94 11.07 4.63 -10.73
N VAL A 95 10.70 5.60 -11.54
CA VAL A 95 10.15 6.89 -11.08
C VAL A 95 8.64 6.85 -10.95
N THR A 96 7.96 6.29 -11.95
CA THR A 96 6.49 6.31 -12.04
C THR A 96 5.83 5.37 -11.04
N CYS A 97 6.36 4.15 -10.89
CA CYS A 97 5.75 3.14 -10.03
C CYS A 97 5.68 3.53 -8.55
N PRO A 98 6.75 4.04 -7.92
CA PRO A 98 6.65 4.48 -6.53
C PRO A 98 5.61 5.56 -6.32
N LEU A 99 5.52 6.51 -7.24
CA LEU A 99 4.55 7.60 -7.16
C LEU A 99 3.12 7.10 -7.34
N ALA A 100 2.89 6.22 -8.31
CA ALA A 100 1.57 5.62 -8.55
C ALA A 100 1.15 4.69 -7.42
N PHE A 101 2.09 3.93 -6.85
CA PHE A 101 1.84 2.95 -5.81
C PHE A 101 1.80 3.58 -4.40
N TYR A 102 2.16 4.83 -4.25
CA TYR A 102 2.27 5.51 -2.96
C TYR A 102 1.01 5.35 -2.11
N HIS A 103 -0.16 5.70 -2.63
CA HIS A 103 -1.43 5.60 -1.90
C HIS A 103 -1.78 4.15 -1.56
N HIS A 104 -1.60 3.25 -2.52
CA HIS A 104 -1.88 1.83 -2.33
C HIS A 104 -0.93 1.19 -1.33
N SER A 105 0.34 1.58 -1.33
CA SER A 105 1.35 1.12 -0.38
C SER A 105 0.94 1.43 1.07
N TRP A 106 0.53 2.66 1.32
CA TRP A 106 0.09 3.07 2.65
C TRP A 106 -1.20 2.36 3.07
N SER A 107 -2.15 2.26 2.16
CA SER A 107 -3.41 1.55 2.41
C SER A 107 -3.19 0.05 2.65
N LEU A 108 -2.36 -0.59 1.83
CA LEU A 108 -2.02 -2.00 2.00
C LEU A 108 -1.28 -2.25 3.31
N TRP A 109 -0.38 -1.34 3.70
CA TRP A 109 0.33 -1.44 4.97
C TRP A 109 -0.65 -1.38 6.15
N LEU A 110 -1.62 -0.48 6.11
CA LEU A 110 -2.69 -0.41 7.12
C LEU A 110 -3.50 -1.70 7.16
N GLY A 111 -3.87 -2.23 6.00
CA GLY A 111 -4.60 -3.49 5.92
C GLY A 111 -3.81 -4.66 6.47
N LEU A 112 -2.53 -4.73 6.16
CA LEU A 112 -1.64 -5.77 6.68
C LEU A 112 -1.51 -5.68 8.21
N ASP A 113 -1.34 -4.47 8.73
CA ASP A 113 -1.30 -4.25 10.18
C ASP A 113 -2.62 -4.65 10.84
N HIS A 114 -3.74 -4.29 10.24
CA HIS A 114 -5.06 -4.69 10.73
C HIS A 114 -5.23 -6.22 10.77
N LEU A 115 -4.70 -6.92 9.78
CA LEU A 115 -4.76 -8.39 9.71
C LEU A 115 -3.84 -9.06 10.73
N ILE A 116 -2.69 -8.47 11.02
CA ILE A 116 -1.68 -9.05 11.92
C ILE A 116 -1.97 -8.72 13.38
N GLU A 117 -2.12 -7.44 13.70
CA GLU A 117 -2.24 -6.95 15.08
C GLU A 117 -3.63 -6.39 15.40
N GLY A 118 -4.37 -5.99 14.38
CA GLY A 118 -5.60 -5.22 14.55
C GLY A 118 -5.29 -3.73 14.78
N LEU A 119 -6.03 -2.87 14.13
CA LEU A 119 -5.88 -1.43 14.33
C LEU A 119 -6.44 -1.02 15.70
N PRO A 120 -5.73 -0.17 16.46
CA PRO A 120 -6.25 0.31 17.73
C PRO A 120 -7.47 1.19 17.50
N ARG A 121 -8.45 1.05 18.36
CA ARG A 121 -9.62 1.93 18.34
C ARG A 121 -9.30 3.21 19.10
N SER A 122 -9.79 4.31 18.58
CA SER A 122 -9.78 5.57 19.31
C SER A 122 -10.67 5.40 20.55
N GLU A 123 -10.08 5.44 21.73
CA GLU A 123 -10.88 5.64 22.94
C GLU A 123 -11.45 7.05 22.87
N LYS A 124 -12.70 7.16 22.51
CA LYS A 124 -13.42 8.39 22.78
C LYS A 124 -13.43 8.51 24.30
N SER A 125 -12.59 9.37 24.82
CA SER A 125 -12.67 9.73 26.22
C SER A 125 -14.08 10.22 26.49
N THR A 126 -14.82 9.40 27.14
CA THR A 126 -16.12 9.79 27.70
C THR A 126 -15.95 10.91 28.70
#